data_b483118c26debfa11cbc6e8864133b0f
#
_entry.id   b483118c26debfa11cbc6e8864133b0f
#
_cell.length_a   1.000
_cell.length_b   1.000
_cell.length_c   1.000
_cell.angle_alpha   90.00
_cell.angle_beta   90.00
_cell.angle_gamma   90.00
#
_symmetry.space_group_name_H-M   'P 1'
#
loop_
_entity.id
_entity.type
_entity.pdbx_description
1 polymer ?
#
loop_
_entity_poly.entity_id
_entity_poly.type
_entity_poly.pdbx_seq_one_letter_code
_entity_poly.pdbx_strand_id
1 'polypeptide(L)'
;MALYLREPYRKSMKITVPDTVKSKGFEYFLLEDSIVAPPVEGYYPGDKITIDGEAVDYTAEGGRIQCKMPAAKSGEEAELAIDWPRRLQSMQNNIARILFAGALEKLLHAKVLSGSTEEVCYLVVDAEDIGFMSLEKIENYVNHLIESNLPIQEEKGEVTIPSVDKVYSVGPLLKNTGEVALFAIQKIEKEEEGLKLTFVCGKSALDDYRNHRYLTKNLSMYLKESTTQGIWQAVKKLQGKIDEQKKKIDSLEETIGLEQVQEFMAKRRTVEGVGYIYTTLENINFKSFKYLSNAIQKKSKTVQIYGIPNGNEAQIHVLRSADVPVDLKEIMDHLKGGHEGSGNMYHVQVNVPRTQMSPIMESFLIAIQKKIL
;
A
#
# COMPACT_ATOMS: atom_id res chain seq x y z
N MET A 1 -31.53 -19.42 -25.60
CA MET A 1 -31.06 -18.82 -24.35
C MET A 1 -30.44 -19.91 -23.50
N ALA A 2 -29.20 -19.79 -23.09
CA ALA A 2 -28.47 -20.82 -22.34
C ALA A 2 -29.16 -21.16 -21.00
N LEU A 3 -29.00 -22.39 -20.51
CA LEU A 3 -29.70 -22.89 -19.30
C LEU A 3 -29.35 -22.05 -18.06
N TYR A 4 -28.07 -21.63 -17.90
CA TYR A 4 -27.64 -20.80 -16.77
C TYR A 4 -28.31 -19.42 -16.74
N LEU A 5 -28.82 -18.90 -17.85
CA LEU A 5 -29.61 -17.67 -17.93
C LEU A 5 -31.09 -17.90 -17.64
N ARG A 6 -31.64 -19.07 -18.08
CA ARG A 6 -33.04 -19.42 -17.83
C ARG A 6 -33.28 -19.86 -16.39
N GLU A 7 -32.33 -20.59 -15.82
CA GLU A 7 -32.38 -21.13 -14.47
C GLU A 7 -31.17 -20.70 -13.61
N PRO A 8 -31.00 -19.38 -13.36
CA PRO A 8 -29.78 -18.82 -12.70
C PRO A 8 -29.55 -19.38 -11.30
N TYR A 9 -30.60 -19.86 -10.63
CA TYR A 9 -30.54 -20.41 -9.26
C TYR A 9 -30.31 -21.91 -9.20
N ARG A 10 -30.21 -22.61 -10.32
CA ARG A 10 -29.96 -24.04 -10.34
C ARG A 10 -28.52 -24.34 -9.95
N LYS A 11 -28.36 -25.16 -8.90
CA LYS A 11 -27.07 -25.43 -8.26
C LYS A 11 -26.39 -26.68 -8.80
N SER A 12 -27.17 -27.66 -9.23
CA SER A 12 -26.65 -28.90 -9.81
C SER A 12 -27.60 -29.47 -10.88
N MET A 13 -27.08 -30.36 -11.70
CA MET A 13 -27.83 -31.12 -12.67
C MET A 13 -27.18 -32.49 -12.92
N LYS A 14 -27.99 -33.51 -13.22
CA LYS A 14 -27.47 -34.76 -13.75
C LYS A 14 -27.09 -34.59 -15.21
N ILE A 15 -25.95 -35.10 -15.56
CA ILE A 15 -25.43 -35.15 -16.93
C ILE A 15 -25.07 -36.62 -17.27
N THR A 16 -25.20 -37.00 -18.52
CA THR A 16 -24.48 -38.17 -19.04
C THR A 16 -23.16 -37.61 -19.61
N VAL A 17 -22.02 -38.07 -19.11
CA VAL A 17 -20.71 -37.60 -19.57
C VAL A 17 -20.58 -37.90 -21.06
N PRO A 18 -20.47 -36.87 -21.94
CA PRO A 18 -20.36 -37.08 -23.37
C PRO A 18 -19.07 -37.77 -23.76
N ASP A 19 -19.01 -38.27 -25.00
CA ASP A 19 -17.78 -38.79 -25.55
C ASP A 19 -16.67 -37.76 -25.56
N THR A 20 -15.46 -38.20 -25.23
CA THR A 20 -14.31 -37.31 -25.13
C THR A 20 -13.70 -37.00 -26.50
N VAL A 21 -13.24 -35.76 -26.62
CA VAL A 21 -12.44 -35.29 -27.75
C VAL A 21 -11.02 -35.04 -27.27
N LYS A 22 -10.04 -35.63 -27.99
CA LYS A 22 -8.62 -35.38 -27.72
C LYS A 22 -8.14 -34.15 -28.52
N SER A 23 -7.66 -33.15 -27.81
CA SER A 23 -7.03 -31.99 -28.44
C SER A 23 -5.82 -31.53 -27.63
N LYS A 24 -4.69 -31.23 -28.30
CA LYS A 24 -3.45 -30.72 -27.67
C LYS A 24 -2.94 -31.53 -26.46
N GLY A 25 -3.14 -32.86 -26.47
CA GLY A 25 -2.65 -33.76 -25.41
C GLY A 25 -3.56 -33.88 -24.18
N PHE A 26 -4.73 -33.27 -24.19
CA PHE A 26 -5.72 -33.36 -23.15
C PHE A 26 -7.03 -34.00 -23.65
N GLU A 27 -7.78 -34.65 -22.79
CA GLU A 27 -9.09 -35.16 -23.07
C GLU A 27 -10.15 -34.18 -22.54
N TYR A 28 -11.08 -33.79 -23.38
CA TYR A 28 -12.19 -32.89 -23.06
C TYR A 28 -13.50 -33.53 -23.45
N PHE A 29 -14.54 -33.10 -22.75
CA PHE A 29 -15.91 -33.33 -23.23
C PHE A 29 -16.67 -32.01 -23.34
N LEU A 30 -17.65 -31.95 -24.19
CA LEU A 30 -18.43 -30.75 -24.46
C LEU A 30 -19.77 -30.81 -23.74
N LEU A 31 -20.07 -29.76 -22.97
CA LEU A 31 -21.39 -29.56 -22.42
C LEU A 31 -22.17 -28.59 -23.30
N GLU A 32 -23.30 -29.03 -23.82
CA GLU A 32 -24.28 -28.18 -24.47
C GLU A 32 -25.39 -27.87 -23.48
N ASP A 33 -25.91 -26.63 -23.49
CA ASP A 33 -27.01 -26.15 -22.63
C ASP A 33 -26.87 -26.56 -21.13
N SER A 34 -25.73 -26.16 -20.51
CA SER A 34 -25.44 -26.46 -19.12
C SER A 34 -25.79 -25.32 -18.18
N ILE A 35 -25.81 -25.63 -16.86
CA ILE A 35 -25.97 -24.63 -15.80
C ILE A 35 -24.73 -23.78 -15.59
N VAL A 36 -23.60 -24.10 -16.25
CA VAL A 36 -22.31 -23.42 -16.08
C VAL A 36 -22.31 -22.10 -16.83
N ALA A 37 -22.15 -21.00 -16.13
CA ALA A 37 -21.95 -19.68 -16.73
C ALA A 37 -20.45 -19.46 -16.97
N PRO A 38 -20.05 -19.20 -18.22
CA PRO A 38 -18.66 -18.93 -18.56
C PRO A 38 -18.21 -17.55 -18.05
N PRO A 39 -16.90 -17.34 -17.92
CA PRO A 39 -16.37 -16.01 -17.58
C PRO A 39 -16.65 -15.00 -18.70
N VAL A 40 -16.90 -13.76 -18.30
CA VAL A 40 -17.03 -12.61 -19.17
C VAL A 40 -16.17 -11.50 -18.60
N GLU A 41 -15.13 -11.14 -19.32
CA GLU A 41 -14.11 -10.18 -18.87
C GLU A 41 -14.72 -8.89 -18.32
N GLY A 42 -14.30 -8.51 -17.13
CA GLY A 42 -14.78 -7.32 -16.41
C GLY A 42 -16.16 -7.45 -15.75
N TYR A 43 -16.94 -8.47 -16.07
CA TYR A 43 -18.34 -8.59 -15.61
C TYR A 43 -18.64 -9.84 -14.81
N TYR A 44 -18.08 -10.96 -15.21
CA TYR A 44 -18.42 -12.23 -14.57
C TYR A 44 -17.20 -13.16 -14.52
N PRO A 45 -16.75 -13.60 -13.34
CA PRO A 45 -15.51 -14.37 -13.21
C PRO A 45 -15.65 -15.85 -13.60
N GLY A 46 -16.82 -16.25 -14.10
CA GLY A 46 -17.13 -17.65 -14.38
C GLY A 46 -17.41 -18.48 -13.12
N ASP A 47 -18.15 -19.58 -13.30
CA ASP A 47 -18.39 -20.51 -12.20
C ASP A 47 -17.18 -21.36 -11.90
N LYS A 48 -17.07 -21.83 -10.68
CA LYS A 48 -16.30 -23.03 -10.35
C LYS A 48 -17.25 -24.21 -10.34
N ILE A 49 -16.82 -25.32 -10.94
CA ILE A 49 -17.66 -26.50 -11.10
C ILE A 49 -17.03 -27.74 -10.47
N THR A 50 -17.90 -28.67 -10.09
CA THR A 50 -17.51 -30.02 -9.69
C THR A 50 -18.34 -31.04 -10.47
N ILE A 51 -17.76 -32.21 -10.72
CA ILE A 51 -18.46 -33.39 -11.25
C ILE A 51 -18.25 -34.53 -10.26
N ASP A 52 -19.35 -35.07 -9.72
CA ASP A 52 -19.35 -36.01 -8.63
C ASP A 52 -18.48 -35.58 -7.42
N GLY A 53 -18.47 -34.26 -7.15
CA GLY A 53 -17.71 -33.64 -6.06
C GLY A 53 -16.25 -33.35 -6.38
N GLU A 54 -15.70 -33.78 -7.49
CA GLU A 54 -14.35 -33.45 -7.93
C GLU A 54 -14.32 -32.15 -8.72
N ALA A 55 -13.37 -31.23 -8.39
CA ALA A 55 -13.21 -29.95 -9.08
C ALA A 55 -12.74 -30.18 -10.53
N VAL A 56 -13.40 -29.51 -11.46
CA VAL A 56 -13.12 -29.65 -12.90
C VAL A 56 -12.82 -28.28 -13.52
N ASP A 57 -11.68 -28.18 -14.18
CA ASP A 57 -11.35 -27.02 -14.99
C ASP A 57 -12.12 -27.06 -16.32
N TYR A 58 -12.53 -25.90 -16.78
CA TYR A 58 -13.18 -25.77 -18.07
C TYR A 58 -12.74 -24.51 -18.83
N THR A 59 -12.97 -24.53 -20.14
CA THR A 59 -12.86 -23.36 -21.01
C THR A 59 -14.20 -23.18 -21.75
N ALA A 60 -14.47 -21.94 -22.18
CA ALA A 60 -15.66 -21.65 -22.97
C ALA A 60 -15.25 -21.14 -24.36
N GLU A 61 -15.75 -21.80 -25.41
CA GLU A 61 -15.48 -21.42 -26.78
C GLU A 61 -16.75 -21.58 -27.64
N GLY A 62 -17.12 -20.53 -28.36
CA GLY A 62 -18.29 -20.58 -29.24
C GLY A 62 -19.63 -20.90 -28.53
N GLY A 63 -19.79 -20.54 -27.25
CA GLY A 63 -21.00 -20.83 -26.46
C GLY A 63 -21.07 -22.26 -25.90
N ARG A 64 -20.02 -23.05 -26.06
CA ARG A 64 -19.88 -24.42 -25.53
C ARG A 64 -18.89 -24.42 -24.40
N ILE A 65 -19.16 -25.25 -23.38
CA ILE A 65 -18.28 -25.46 -22.24
C ILE A 65 -17.45 -26.72 -22.50
N GLN A 66 -16.12 -26.53 -22.57
CA GLN A 66 -15.16 -27.62 -22.71
C GLN A 66 -14.62 -27.98 -21.35
N CYS A 67 -15.03 -29.07 -20.78
CA CYS A 67 -14.55 -29.56 -19.48
C CYS A 67 -13.36 -30.50 -19.67
N LYS A 68 -12.31 -30.33 -18.86
CA LYS A 68 -11.26 -31.36 -18.75
C LYS A 68 -11.86 -32.60 -18.16
N MET A 69 -11.41 -33.78 -18.65
CA MET A 69 -11.92 -35.07 -18.24
C MET A 69 -11.79 -35.28 -16.72
N PRO A 70 -12.89 -35.45 -15.97
CA PRO A 70 -12.83 -35.94 -14.61
C PRO A 70 -12.55 -37.47 -14.60
N ALA A 71 -12.47 -38.02 -13.40
CA ALA A 71 -12.33 -39.48 -13.24
C ALA A 71 -13.55 -40.27 -13.79
N ALA A 72 -14.70 -39.61 -14.00
CA ALA A 72 -15.91 -40.22 -14.59
C ALA A 72 -15.66 -40.62 -16.05
N LYS A 73 -16.11 -41.82 -16.40
CA LYS A 73 -15.95 -42.38 -17.75
C LYS A 73 -17.06 -41.89 -18.68
N SER A 74 -16.73 -41.78 -19.98
CA SER A 74 -17.71 -41.49 -21.02
C SER A 74 -18.90 -42.43 -20.95
N GLY A 75 -20.14 -41.92 -21.08
CA GLY A 75 -21.37 -42.65 -21.03
C GLY A 75 -21.94 -42.89 -19.61
N GLU A 76 -21.22 -42.57 -18.55
CA GLU A 76 -21.71 -42.67 -17.16
C GLU A 76 -22.56 -41.44 -16.79
N GLU A 77 -23.56 -41.67 -15.91
CA GLU A 77 -24.30 -40.58 -15.28
C GLU A 77 -23.43 -39.95 -14.19
N ALA A 78 -23.37 -38.61 -14.15
CA ALA A 78 -22.62 -37.85 -13.16
C ALA A 78 -23.44 -36.63 -12.69
N GLU A 79 -23.13 -36.09 -11.50
CA GLU A 79 -23.71 -34.87 -11.02
C GLU A 79 -22.77 -33.69 -11.27
N LEU A 80 -23.17 -32.78 -12.17
CA LEU A 80 -22.52 -31.50 -12.37
C LEU A 80 -23.08 -30.49 -11.35
N ALA A 81 -22.21 -29.91 -10.53
CA ALA A 81 -22.58 -28.87 -9.57
C ALA A 81 -21.70 -27.63 -9.70
N ILE A 82 -22.25 -26.49 -9.34
CA ILE A 82 -21.54 -25.19 -9.32
C ILE A 82 -21.25 -24.76 -7.89
N ASP A 83 -20.19 -23.97 -7.69
CA ASP A 83 -19.95 -23.23 -6.45
C ASP A 83 -21.02 -22.13 -6.29
N TRP A 84 -22.11 -22.49 -5.62
CA TRP A 84 -23.25 -21.60 -5.43
C TRP A 84 -22.92 -20.30 -4.66
N PRO A 85 -22.16 -20.32 -3.56
CA PRO A 85 -21.71 -19.09 -2.91
C PRO A 85 -21.01 -18.12 -3.86
N ARG A 86 -20.12 -18.62 -4.72
CA ARG A 86 -19.44 -17.82 -5.74
C ARG A 86 -20.41 -17.26 -6.78
N ARG A 87 -21.29 -18.09 -7.31
CA ARG A 87 -22.35 -17.69 -8.26
C ARG A 87 -23.22 -16.58 -7.68
N LEU A 88 -23.74 -16.78 -6.47
CA LEU A 88 -24.60 -15.80 -5.80
C LEU A 88 -23.88 -14.46 -5.60
N GLN A 89 -22.64 -14.48 -5.12
CA GLN A 89 -21.85 -13.27 -4.95
C GLN A 89 -21.62 -12.53 -6.28
N SER A 90 -21.35 -13.25 -7.37
CA SER A 90 -21.19 -12.65 -8.69
C SER A 90 -22.48 -12.02 -9.21
N MET A 91 -23.63 -12.66 -8.99
CA MET A 91 -24.94 -12.09 -9.31
C MET A 91 -25.24 -10.83 -8.47
N GLN A 92 -24.89 -10.85 -7.18
CA GLN A 92 -25.01 -9.69 -6.28
C GLN A 92 -24.11 -8.54 -6.75
N ASN A 93 -22.86 -8.82 -7.08
CA ASN A 93 -21.90 -7.81 -7.57
C ASN A 93 -22.41 -7.15 -8.84
N ASN A 94 -22.95 -7.91 -9.79
CA ASN A 94 -23.45 -7.38 -11.05
C ASN A 94 -24.66 -6.47 -10.84
N ILE A 95 -25.63 -6.86 -10.04
CA ILE A 95 -26.79 -6.02 -9.73
C ILE A 95 -26.38 -4.78 -8.91
N ALA A 96 -25.51 -4.95 -7.90
CA ALA A 96 -24.98 -3.83 -7.12
C ALA A 96 -24.30 -2.78 -8.02
N ARG A 97 -23.50 -3.23 -9.01
CA ARG A 97 -22.88 -2.35 -10.02
C ARG A 97 -23.91 -1.53 -10.79
N ILE A 98 -25.00 -2.18 -11.22
CA ILE A 98 -26.09 -1.51 -11.97
C ILE A 98 -26.78 -0.45 -11.09
N LEU A 99 -27.13 -0.82 -9.84
CA LEU A 99 -27.76 0.11 -8.90
C LEU A 99 -26.83 1.28 -8.56
N PHE A 100 -25.54 1.00 -8.39
CA PHE A 100 -24.53 2.01 -8.08
C PHE A 100 -24.32 2.98 -9.25
N ALA A 101 -24.18 2.48 -10.47
CA ALA A 101 -24.08 3.30 -11.67
C ALA A 101 -25.30 4.23 -11.84
N GLY A 102 -26.52 3.69 -11.68
CA GLY A 102 -27.75 4.48 -11.73
C GLY A 102 -27.85 5.53 -10.61
N ALA A 103 -27.33 5.24 -9.41
CA ALA A 103 -27.27 6.19 -8.30
C ALA A 103 -26.30 7.34 -8.58
N LEU A 104 -25.13 7.05 -9.13
CA LEU A 104 -24.10 8.02 -9.51
C LEU A 104 -24.64 8.98 -10.59
N GLU A 105 -25.28 8.45 -11.63
CA GLU A 105 -25.87 9.25 -12.66
C GLU A 105 -27.03 10.13 -12.15
N LYS A 106 -27.94 9.55 -11.38
CA LYS A 106 -29.12 10.25 -10.86
C LYS A 106 -28.79 11.35 -9.86
N LEU A 107 -27.82 11.13 -8.97
CA LEU A 107 -27.51 12.04 -7.87
C LEU A 107 -26.39 13.02 -8.17
N LEU A 108 -25.44 12.65 -9.02
CA LEU A 108 -24.26 13.44 -9.32
C LEU A 108 -24.14 13.82 -10.80
N HIS A 109 -24.97 13.24 -11.67
CA HIS A 109 -24.80 13.32 -13.13
C HIS A 109 -23.41 12.85 -13.60
N ALA A 110 -22.79 11.95 -12.81
CA ALA A 110 -21.48 11.40 -13.09
C ALA A 110 -21.61 10.22 -14.06
N LYS A 111 -20.86 10.27 -15.15
CA LYS A 111 -20.84 9.21 -16.16
C LYS A 111 -19.86 8.12 -15.75
N VAL A 112 -20.31 6.87 -15.84
CA VAL A 112 -19.42 5.70 -15.65
C VAL A 112 -18.58 5.52 -16.91
N LEU A 113 -17.26 5.51 -16.75
CA LEU A 113 -16.26 5.31 -17.83
C LEU A 113 -15.89 3.84 -17.98
N SER A 114 -15.68 3.14 -16.87
CA SER A 114 -15.34 1.73 -16.85
C SER A 114 -15.71 1.09 -15.50
N GLY A 115 -15.54 -0.22 -15.36
CA GLY A 115 -15.76 -0.92 -14.11
C GLY A 115 -15.52 -2.41 -14.20
N SER A 116 -15.44 -3.06 -13.05
CA SER A 116 -15.33 -4.52 -12.94
C SER A 116 -16.15 -5.05 -11.78
N THR A 117 -16.61 -6.29 -11.90
CA THR A 117 -17.33 -7.05 -10.85
C THR A 117 -16.69 -8.42 -10.60
N GLU A 118 -15.46 -8.63 -11.02
CA GLU A 118 -14.72 -9.88 -10.84
C GLU A 118 -14.20 -10.03 -9.40
N GLU A 119 -12.88 -9.92 -9.19
CA GLU A 119 -12.27 -10.07 -7.86
C GLU A 119 -12.45 -8.81 -7.00
N VAL A 120 -12.25 -7.65 -7.60
CA VAL A 120 -12.47 -6.33 -6.96
C VAL A 120 -13.56 -5.61 -7.73
N CYS A 121 -14.65 -5.29 -7.04
CA CYS A 121 -15.76 -4.55 -7.65
C CYS A 121 -15.49 -3.06 -7.59
N TYR A 122 -15.49 -2.40 -8.74
CA TYR A 122 -15.30 -0.95 -8.83
C TYR A 122 -16.00 -0.34 -10.02
N LEU A 123 -16.22 0.97 -9.96
CA LEU A 123 -16.58 1.84 -11.08
C LEU A 123 -15.57 2.97 -11.18
N VAL A 124 -15.19 3.35 -12.39
CA VAL A 124 -14.48 4.58 -12.69
C VAL A 124 -15.48 5.58 -13.26
N VAL A 125 -15.52 6.78 -12.70
CA VAL A 125 -16.49 7.81 -13.07
C VAL A 125 -15.80 9.10 -13.46
N ASP A 126 -16.41 9.82 -14.39
CA ASP A 126 -16.00 11.15 -14.84
C ASP A 126 -16.36 12.19 -13.76
N ALA A 127 -15.50 12.27 -12.73
CA ALA A 127 -15.61 13.25 -11.65
C ALA A 127 -14.22 13.57 -11.09
N GLU A 128 -14.00 14.83 -10.71
CA GLU A 128 -12.73 15.27 -10.12
C GLU A 128 -12.67 15.01 -8.61
N ASP A 129 -13.79 15.14 -7.92
CA ASP A 129 -13.95 14.93 -6.49
C ASP A 129 -15.41 14.60 -6.14
N ILE A 130 -15.59 13.74 -5.14
CA ILE A 130 -16.89 13.42 -4.55
C ILE A 130 -16.79 13.57 -3.04
N GLY A 131 -17.43 14.59 -2.49
CA GLY A 131 -17.41 14.85 -1.06
C GLY A 131 -18.11 13.75 -0.25
N PHE A 132 -17.67 13.56 0.99
CA PHE A 132 -18.16 12.52 1.91
C PHE A 132 -19.69 12.46 2.02
N MET A 133 -20.34 13.62 2.14
CA MET A 133 -21.81 13.69 2.22
C MET A 133 -22.52 13.19 0.95
N SER A 134 -21.90 13.36 -0.22
CA SER A 134 -22.44 12.85 -1.49
C SER A 134 -22.30 11.33 -1.57
N LEU A 135 -21.19 10.78 -1.10
CA LEU A 135 -20.99 9.33 -1.02
C LEU A 135 -22.00 8.67 -0.09
N GLU A 136 -22.23 9.24 1.08
CA GLU A 136 -23.23 8.74 2.01
C GLU A 136 -24.64 8.76 1.40
N LYS A 137 -24.98 9.81 0.66
CA LYS A 137 -26.27 9.88 -0.07
C LYS A 137 -26.38 8.80 -1.14
N ILE A 138 -25.31 8.54 -1.88
CA ILE A 138 -25.28 7.50 -2.93
C ILE A 138 -25.45 6.13 -2.28
N GLU A 139 -24.67 5.82 -1.25
CA GLU A 139 -24.75 4.55 -0.54
C GLU A 139 -26.13 4.32 0.06
N ASN A 140 -26.72 5.33 0.69
CA ASN A 140 -28.07 5.29 1.21
C ASN A 140 -29.10 5.07 0.11
N TYR A 141 -28.95 5.71 -1.05
CA TYR A 141 -29.86 5.53 -2.16
C TYR A 141 -29.79 4.12 -2.75
N VAL A 142 -28.59 3.56 -2.93
CA VAL A 142 -28.42 2.18 -3.39
C VAL A 142 -29.05 1.20 -2.39
N ASN A 143 -28.79 1.36 -1.10
CA ASN A 143 -29.39 0.50 -0.08
C ASN A 143 -30.92 0.66 0.00
N HIS A 144 -31.45 1.85 -0.22
CA HIS A 144 -32.91 2.05 -0.33
C HIS A 144 -33.52 1.28 -1.52
N LEU A 145 -32.84 1.22 -2.67
CA LEU A 145 -33.29 0.40 -3.80
C LEU A 145 -33.21 -1.11 -3.48
N ILE A 146 -32.23 -1.53 -2.72
CA ILE A 146 -32.10 -2.92 -2.22
C ILE A 146 -33.26 -3.24 -1.27
N GLU A 147 -33.50 -2.40 -0.27
CA GLU A 147 -34.59 -2.58 0.72
C GLU A 147 -35.96 -2.56 0.07
N SER A 148 -36.15 -1.79 -1.00
CA SER A 148 -37.40 -1.76 -1.76
C SER A 148 -37.71 -3.04 -2.52
N ASN A 149 -36.76 -3.99 -2.59
CA ASN A 149 -36.93 -5.31 -3.19
C ASN A 149 -37.59 -5.30 -4.57
N LEU A 150 -37.09 -4.43 -5.45
CA LEU A 150 -37.66 -4.19 -6.78
C LEU A 150 -37.39 -5.37 -7.71
N PRO A 151 -38.36 -5.72 -8.61
CA PRO A 151 -38.17 -6.79 -9.57
C PRO A 151 -37.12 -6.43 -10.63
N ILE A 152 -36.29 -7.40 -10.98
CA ILE A 152 -35.30 -7.29 -12.04
C ILE A 152 -35.81 -8.07 -13.25
N GLN A 153 -35.96 -7.39 -14.37
CA GLN A 153 -36.39 -7.97 -15.63
C GLN A 153 -35.26 -7.95 -16.64
N GLU A 154 -35.03 -9.05 -17.33
CA GLU A 154 -34.04 -9.16 -18.40
C GLU A 154 -34.73 -9.59 -19.68
N GLU A 155 -34.51 -8.82 -20.74
CA GLU A 155 -34.96 -9.18 -22.09
C GLU A 155 -33.81 -8.95 -23.07
N LYS A 156 -33.31 -10.02 -23.70
CA LYS A 156 -32.22 -9.99 -24.70
C LYS A 156 -30.93 -9.28 -24.22
N GLY A 157 -30.59 -9.46 -22.94
CA GLY A 157 -29.42 -8.83 -22.33
C GLY A 157 -29.67 -7.40 -21.79
N GLU A 158 -30.83 -6.81 -22.07
CA GLU A 158 -31.26 -5.55 -21.50
C GLU A 158 -31.91 -5.78 -20.13
N VAL A 159 -31.35 -5.19 -19.09
CA VAL A 159 -31.83 -5.26 -17.70
C VAL A 159 -32.63 -4.01 -17.39
N THR A 160 -33.83 -4.22 -16.87
CA THR A 160 -34.75 -3.16 -16.43
C THR A 160 -35.03 -3.31 -14.95
N ILE A 161 -34.76 -2.27 -14.17
CA ILE A 161 -35.06 -2.16 -12.73
C ILE A 161 -35.84 -0.87 -12.53
N PRO A 162 -36.97 -0.84 -11.82
CA PRO A 162 -37.68 0.39 -11.54
C PRO A 162 -36.77 1.46 -10.92
N SER A 163 -36.85 2.70 -11.40
CA SER A 163 -36.02 3.83 -10.95
C SER A 163 -34.54 3.80 -11.32
N VAL A 164 -34.12 2.86 -12.15
CA VAL A 164 -32.77 2.77 -12.73
C VAL A 164 -32.90 2.73 -14.24
N ASP A 165 -32.02 3.42 -14.94
CA ASP A 165 -32.02 3.41 -16.41
C ASP A 165 -31.68 2.01 -16.93
N LYS A 166 -32.20 1.70 -18.12
CA LYS A 166 -31.95 0.43 -18.76
C LYS A 166 -30.46 0.25 -19.08
N VAL A 167 -29.92 -0.90 -18.72
CA VAL A 167 -28.52 -1.23 -18.97
C VAL A 167 -28.38 -2.62 -19.57
N TYR A 168 -27.34 -2.83 -20.38
CA TYR A 168 -26.96 -4.17 -20.81
C TYR A 168 -26.14 -4.87 -19.72
N SER A 169 -26.47 -6.12 -19.49
CA SER A 169 -25.74 -6.97 -18.57
C SER A 169 -25.53 -8.36 -19.14
N VAL A 170 -24.55 -9.06 -18.60
CA VAL A 170 -24.16 -10.39 -19.03
C VAL A 170 -24.07 -11.34 -17.81
N GLY A 171 -24.30 -12.61 -18.07
CA GLY A 171 -24.28 -13.63 -17.02
C GLY A 171 -25.62 -13.80 -16.29
N PRO A 172 -25.67 -14.70 -15.30
CA PRO A 172 -26.86 -14.96 -14.51
C PRO A 172 -27.20 -13.76 -13.61
N LEU A 173 -28.48 -13.47 -13.44
CA LEU A 173 -28.97 -12.32 -12.68
C LEU A 173 -29.84 -12.74 -11.49
N LEU A 174 -29.91 -11.86 -10.49
CA LEU A 174 -30.88 -11.95 -9.40
C LEU A 174 -32.31 -11.65 -9.91
N LYS A 175 -33.33 -12.10 -9.19
CA LYS A 175 -34.74 -11.78 -9.53
C LYS A 175 -35.20 -10.47 -8.93
N ASN A 176 -34.66 -10.10 -7.77
CA ASN A 176 -35.03 -8.89 -7.06
C ASN A 176 -33.80 -8.19 -6.48
N THR A 177 -33.89 -6.86 -6.34
CA THR A 177 -32.80 -6.05 -5.78
C THR A 177 -32.48 -6.40 -4.32
N GLY A 178 -33.48 -6.84 -3.53
CA GLY A 178 -33.29 -7.26 -2.14
C GLY A 178 -32.33 -8.42 -1.94
N GLU A 179 -32.09 -9.24 -2.99
CA GLU A 179 -31.15 -10.35 -2.92
C GLU A 179 -29.68 -9.87 -2.92
N VAL A 180 -29.40 -8.60 -3.24
CA VAL A 180 -28.07 -7.99 -3.05
C VAL A 180 -27.70 -7.91 -1.58
N ALA A 181 -28.69 -7.82 -0.71
CA ALA A 181 -28.65 -7.80 0.75
C ALA A 181 -28.09 -6.50 1.36
N LEU A 182 -26.88 -6.09 1.05
CA LEU A 182 -26.21 -4.90 1.57
C LEU A 182 -25.20 -4.38 0.53
N PHE A 183 -25.06 -3.06 0.45
CA PHE A 183 -24.06 -2.39 -0.37
C PHE A 183 -23.25 -1.40 0.48
N ALA A 184 -21.95 -1.32 0.25
CA ALA A 184 -21.09 -0.32 0.87
C ALA A 184 -19.97 0.12 -0.08
N ILE A 185 -19.67 1.42 -0.06
CA ILE A 185 -18.52 2.01 -0.76
C ILE A 185 -17.32 1.86 0.16
N GLN A 186 -16.26 1.16 -0.32
CA GLN A 186 -15.07 0.88 0.46
C GLN A 186 -13.99 1.97 0.34
N LYS A 187 -13.74 2.41 -0.90
CA LYS A 187 -12.57 3.23 -1.22
C LYS A 187 -12.82 4.13 -2.42
N ILE A 188 -12.16 5.28 -2.40
CA ILE A 188 -12.11 6.21 -3.53
C ILE A 188 -10.66 6.50 -3.81
N GLU A 189 -10.28 6.41 -5.07
CA GLU A 189 -8.93 6.68 -5.55
C GLU A 189 -9.00 7.56 -6.79
N LYS A 190 -8.04 8.47 -6.93
CA LYS A 190 -7.88 9.23 -8.18
C LYS A 190 -7.16 8.35 -9.21
N GLU A 191 -7.70 8.31 -10.41
CA GLU A 191 -7.07 7.74 -11.60
C GLU A 191 -6.90 8.81 -12.67
N GLU A 192 -6.22 8.50 -13.77
CA GLU A 192 -5.94 9.48 -14.83
C GLU A 192 -7.22 10.01 -15.48
N GLU A 193 -8.25 9.19 -15.61
CA GLU A 193 -9.50 9.53 -16.28
C GLU A 193 -10.65 9.90 -15.34
N GLY A 194 -10.43 9.95 -14.01
CA GLY A 194 -11.48 10.27 -13.05
C GLY A 194 -11.30 9.66 -11.66
N LEU A 195 -12.40 9.23 -11.04
CA LEU A 195 -12.40 8.61 -9.72
C LEU A 195 -12.79 7.14 -9.80
N LYS A 196 -11.96 6.29 -9.21
CA LYS A 196 -12.27 4.88 -8.99
C LYS A 196 -12.94 4.69 -7.64
N LEU A 197 -14.15 4.16 -7.69
CA LEU A 197 -14.99 3.88 -6.53
C LEU A 197 -15.07 2.38 -6.33
N THR A 198 -14.39 1.87 -5.33
CA THR A 198 -14.42 0.44 -4.95
C THR A 198 -15.61 0.18 -4.02
N PHE A 199 -16.36 -0.88 -4.27
CA PHE A 199 -17.54 -1.24 -3.50
C PHE A 199 -17.59 -2.73 -3.16
N VAL A 200 -18.40 -3.06 -2.16
CA VAL A 200 -18.71 -4.43 -1.75
C VAL A 200 -20.20 -4.57 -1.55
N CYS A 201 -20.70 -5.81 -1.73
CA CYS A 201 -22.10 -6.10 -1.46
C CYS A 201 -22.27 -7.52 -0.92
N GLY A 202 -23.46 -7.84 -0.41
CA GLY A 202 -23.83 -9.16 0.06
C GLY A 202 -22.88 -9.67 1.16
N LYS A 203 -22.39 -10.89 0.98
CA LYS A 203 -21.47 -11.53 1.93
C LYS A 203 -20.17 -10.75 2.08
N SER A 204 -19.62 -10.21 0.98
CA SER A 204 -18.39 -9.43 1.02
C SER A 204 -18.53 -8.16 1.86
N ALA A 205 -19.68 -7.48 1.83
CA ALA A 205 -19.97 -6.35 2.70
C ALA A 205 -20.06 -6.74 4.18
N LEU A 206 -20.65 -7.90 4.47
CA LEU A 206 -20.69 -8.43 5.84
C LEU A 206 -19.28 -8.79 6.35
N ASP A 207 -18.46 -9.39 5.52
CA ASP A 207 -17.10 -9.77 5.89
C ASP A 207 -16.21 -8.52 6.07
N ASP A 208 -16.39 -7.48 5.25
CA ASP A 208 -15.77 -6.16 5.41
C ASP A 208 -16.16 -5.50 6.76
N TYR A 209 -17.45 -5.48 7.08
CA TYR A 209 -17.94 -5.00 8.38
C TYR A 209 -17.31 -5.77 9.55
N ARG A 210 -17.20 -7.10 9.45
CA ARG A 210 -16.58 -7.94 10.49
C ARG A 210 -15.11 -7.60 10.68
N ASN A 211 -14.38 -7.36 9.60
CA ASN A 211 -12.97 -6.98 9.63
C ASN A 211 -12.78 -5.61 10.33
N HIS A 212 -13.59 -4.62 9.97
CA HIS A 212 -13.58 -3.31 10.64
C HIS A 212 -13.95 -3.41 12.12
N ARG A 213 -14.96 -4.19 12.47
CA ARG A 213 -15.35 -4.45 13.86
C ARG A 213 -14.23 -5.12 14.65
N TYR A 214 -13.54 -6.10 14.05
CA TYR A 214 -12.39 -6.77 14.67
C TYR A 214 -11.24 -5.80 14.92
N LEU A 215 -10.89 -4.98 13.93
CA LEU A 215 -9.87 -3.95 14.07
C LEU A 215 -10.22 -2.95 15.18
N THR A 216 -11.44 -2.44 15.17
CA THR A 216 -11.92 -1.49 16.21
C THR A 216 -11.86 -2.10 17.61
N LYS A 217 -12.25 -3.38 17.75
CA LYS A 217 -12.16 -4.10 19.02
C LYS A 217 -10.73 -4.25 19.51
N ASN A 218 -9.80 -4.59 18.62
CA ASN A 218 -8.38 -4.71 18.97
C ASN A 218 -7.77 -3.35 19.38
N LEU A 219 -8.08 -2.28 18.66
CA LEU A 219 -7.67 -0.92 19.02
C LEU A 219 -8.25 -0.50 20.38
N SER A 220 -9.52 -0.82 20.63
CA SER A 220 -10.18 -0.59 21.91
C SER A 220 -9.45 -1.25 23.09
N MET A 221 -9.09 -2.52 22.93
CA MET A 221 -8.34 -3.26 23.96
C MET A 221 -6.92 -2.70 24.14
N TYR A 222 -6.23 -2.41 23.04
CA TYR A 222 -4.85 -1.91 23.07
C TYR A 222 -4.76 -0.52 23.72
N LEU A 223 -5.68 0.37 23.36
CA LEU A 223 -5.74 1.74 23.86
C LEU A 223 -6.48 1.87 25.18
N LYS A 224 -7.12 0.78 25.68
CA LYS A 224 -7.98 0.77 26.88
C LYS A 224 -9.13 1.77 26.81
N GLU A 225 -9.73 1.92 25.65
CA GLU A 225 -10.86 2.81 25.38
C GLU A 225 -12.07 1.99 24.90
N SER A 226 -13.25 2.30 25.42
CA SER A 226 -14.47 1.53 25.14
C SER A 226 -15.31 2.07 23.98
N THR A 227 -15.05 3.31 23.56
CA THR A 227 -15.83 3.99 22.53
C THR A 227 -14.94 4.36 21.32
N THR A 228 -15.54 4.44 20.14
CA THR A 228 -14.85 4.87 18.92
C THR A 228 -14.24 6.27 19.07
N GLN A 229 -14.97 7.17 19.74
CA GLN A 229 -14.50 8.52 20.04
C GLN A 229 -13.31 8.50 21.02
N GLY A 230 -13.34 7.64 22.04
CA GLY A 230 -12.23 7.42 22.97
C GLY A 230 -10.99 6.91 22.27
N ILE A 231 -11.13 5.92 21.37
CA ILE A 231 -10.04 5.41 20.53
C ILE A 231 -9.39 6.55 19.74
N TRP A 232 -10.20 7.39 19.08
CA TRP A 232 -9.70 8.53 18.30
C TRP A 232 -8.94 9.55 19.16
N GLN A 233 -9.48 9.88 20.34
CA GLN A 233 -8.81 10.78 21.30
C GLN A 233 -7.50 10.18 21.83
N ALA A 234 -7.47 8.88 22.13
CA ALA A 234 -6.26 8.19 22.56
C ALA A 234 -5.15 8.22 21.50
N VAL A 235 -5.50 7.99 20.22
CA VAL A 235 -4.55 8.10 19.12
C VAL A 235 -4.00 9.51 19.00
N LYS A 236 -4.84 10.56 19.05
CA LYS A 236 -4.37 11.96 19.03
C LYS A 236 -3.46 12.28 20.21
N LYS A 237 -3.78 11.77 21.41
CA LYS A 237 -2.94 11.96 22.59
C LYS A 237 -1.59 11.28 22.47
N LEU A 238 -1.53 10.07 21.88
CA LEU A 238 -0.27 9.37 21.60
C LEU A 238 0.58 10.15 20.61
N GLN A 239 -0.01 10.66 19.55
CA GLN A 239 0.70 11.49 18.56
C GLN A 239 1.28 12.75 19.22
N GLY A 240 0.49 13.47 20.03
CA GLY A 240 0.98 14.63 20.78
C GLY A 240 2.13 14.30 21.72
N LYS A 241 2.07 13.16 22.45
CA LYS A 241 3.17 12.70 23.31
C LYS A 241 4.45 12.40 22.52
N ILE A 242 4.33 11.80 21.34
CA ILE A 242 5.48 11.54 20.45
C ILE A 242 6.15 12.85 20.05
N ASP A 243 5.37 13.86 19.68
CA ASP A 243 5.88 15.16 19.28
C ASP A 243 6.55 15.91 20.45
N GLU A 244 5.97 15.82 21.66
CA GLU A 244 6.60 16.35 22.88
C GLU A 244 7.91 15.63 23.21
N GLN A 245 7.93 14.30 23.11
CA GLN A 245 9.15 13.52 23.35
C GLN A 245 10.25 13.84 22.35
N LYS A 246 9.92 14.03 21.06
CA LYS A 246 10.88 14.47 20.04
C LYS A 246 11.49 15.81 20.39
N LYS A 247 10.65 16.82 20.74
CA LYS A 247 11.15 18.14 21.16
C LYS A 247 12.05 18.06 22.40
N LYS A 248 11.70 17.19 23.36
CA LYS A 248 12.50 17.01 24.56
C LYS A 248 13.85 16.36 24.25
N ILE A 249 13.87 15.37 23.35
CA ILE A 249 15.12 14.75 22.89
C ILE A 249 16.00 15.78 22.19
N ASP A 250 15.43 16.58 21.27
CA ASP A 250 16.18 17.65 20.59
C ASP A 250 16.78 18.67 21.57
N SER A 251 16.01 19.08 22.59
CA SER A 251 16.49 19.99 23.64
C SER A 251 17.60 19.38 24.53
N LEU A 252 17.46 18.10 24.88
CA LEU A 252 18.49 17.39 25.64
C LEU A 252 19.78 17.23 24.84
N GLU A 253 19.68 16.86 23.55
CA GLU A 253 20.82 16.79 22.63
C GLU A 253 21.54 18.15 22.52
N GLU A 254 20.79 19.26 22.46
CA GLU A 254 21.37 20.61 22.44
C GLU A 254 22.10 20.93 23.74
N THR A 255 21.50 20.60 24.89
CA THR A 255 22.13 20.84 26.22
C THR A 255 23.42 20.06 26.36
N ILE A 256 23.40 18.75 26.03
CA ILE A 256 24.60 17.89 26.06
C ILE A 256 25.66 18.44 25.10
N GLY A 257 25.24 18.88 23.89
CA GLY A 257 26.15 19.48 22.93
C GLY A 257 26.87 20.75 23.47
N LEU A 258 26.12 21.60 24.17
CA LEU A 258 26.71 22.80 24.80
C LEU A 258 27.73 22.47 25.92
N GLU A 259 27.40 21.52 26.77
CA GLU A 259 28.32 21.02 27.81
C GLU A 259 29.59 20.42 27.20
N GLN A 260 29.45 19.60 26.15
CA GLN A 260 30.59 19.06 25.42
C GLN A 260 31.43 20.15 24.78
N VAL A 261 30.83 21.20 24.19
CA VAL A 261 31.56 22.35 23.65
C VAL A 261 32.42 23.00 24.72
N GLN A 262 31.92 23.23 25.94
CA GLN A 262 32.68 23.82 27.04
C GLN A 262 33.85 22.91 27.46
N GLU A 263 33.61 21.59 27.59
CA GLU A 263 34.63 20.59 27.93
C GLU A 263 35.78 20.59 26.91
N PHE A 264 35.45 20.52 25.60
CA PHE A 264 36.44 20.52 24.53
C PHE A 264 37.21 21.82 24.46
N MET A 265 36.53 22.95 24.66
CA MET A 265 37.21 24.26 24.71
C MET A 265 38.13 24.40 25.92
N ALA A 266 37.81 23.82 27.07
CA ALA A 266 38.68 23.80 28.25
C ALA A 266 39.91 22.91 28.04
N LYS A 267 39.79 21.80 27.31
CA LYS A 267 40.89 20.85 27.02
C LYS A 267 41.73 21.21 25.80
N ARG A 268 41.40 22.30 25.07
CA ARG A 268 42.15 22.69 23.87
C ARG A 268 43.60 23.05 24.22
N ARG A 269 44.54 22.60 23.39
CA ARG A 269 45.95 22.99 23.47
C ARG A 269 46.19 24.20 22.56
N THR A 270 46.85 25.25 23.07
CA THR A 270 47.15 26.45 22.28
C THR A 270 48.61 26.44 21.85
N VAL A 271 48.86 26.61 20.54
CA VAL A 271 50.16 26.72 19.94
C VAL A 271 50.13 27.97 19.02
N GLU A 272 51.07 28.90 19.18
CA GLU A 272 51.14 30.14 18.39
C GLU A 272 49.82 30.94 18.31
N GLY A 273 49.08 30.96 19.42
CA GLY A 273 47.80 31.67 19.52
C GLY A 273 46.60 30.94 18.86
N VAL A 274 46.77 29.77 18.30
CA VAL A 274 45.69 28.92 17.75
C VAL A 274 45.43 27.76 18.69
N GLY A 275 44.15 27.53 19.03
CA GLY A 275 43.71 26.43 19.87
C GLY A 275 43.42 25.17 19.06
N TYR A 276 43.94 24.03 19.48
CA TYR A 276 43.79 22.76 18.81
C TYR A 276 42.95 21.82 19.68
N ILE A 277 41.90 21.24 19.11
CA ILE A 277 41.12 20.12 19.67
C ILE A 277 41.47 18.91 18.84
N TYR A 278 42.06 17.90 19.48
CA TYR A 278 42.49 16.67 18.84
C TYR A 278 41.98 15.49 19.69
N THR A 279 41.02 14.72 19.16
CA THR A 279 40.41 13.64 19.93
C THR A 279 39.70 12.62 19.05
N THR A 280 39.48 11.44 19.61
CA THR A 280 38.63 10.40 19.02
C THR A 280 37.27 10.45 19.70
N LEU A 281 36.20 10.36 18.92
CA LEU A 281 34.81 10.38 19.37
C LEU A 281 34.20 9.01 19.14
N GLU A 282 34.07 8.21 20.18
CA GLU A 282 33.44 6.91 20.12
C GLU A 282 31.92 7.04 20.34
N ASN A 283 31.12 6.32 19.54
CA ASN A 283 29.66 6.24 19.70
C ASN A 283 28.90 7.61 19.61
N ILE A 284 29.46 8.59 18.93
CA ILE A 284 28.77 9.85 18.71
C ILE A 284 27.80 9.72 17.53
N ASN A 285 26.55 10.20 17.69
CA ASN A 285 25.66 10.30 16.53
C ASN A 285 26.05 11.51 15.65
N PHE A 286 25.75 11.38 14.35
CA PHE A 286 26.13 12.40 13.37
C PHE A 286 25.51 13.79 13.63
N LYS A 287 24.28 13.85 14.18
CA LYS A 287 23.60 15.11 14.50
C LYS A 287 24.30 15.84 15.64
N SER A 288 24.63 15.11 16.72
CA SER A 288 25.40 15.65 17.87
C SER A 288 26.79 16.10 17.46
N PHE A 289 27.49 15.30 16.63
CA PHE A 289 28.80 15.69 16.09
C PHE A 289 28.73 17.00 15.27
N LYS A 290 27.75 17.12 14.37
CA LYS A 290 27.56 18.32 13.53
C LYS A 290 27.26 19.54 14.39
N TYR A 291 26.46 19.40 15.44
CA TYR A 291 26.15 20.47 16.36
C TYR A 291 27.43 20.90 17.10
N LEU A 292 28.14 19.97 17.73
CA LEU A 292 29.38 20.21 18.47
C LEU A 292 30.43 20.89 17.59
N SER A 293 30.78 20.29 16.46
CA SER A 293 31.82 20.77 15.56
C SER A 293 31.52 22.18 15.01
N ASN A 294 30.26 22.44 14.61
CA ASN A 294 29.84 23.77 14.13
C ASN A 294 29.85 24.81 15.24
N ALA A 295 29.44 24.45 16.45
CA ALA A 295 29.49 25.39 17.59
C ALA A 295 30.92 25.81 17.98
N ILE A 296 31.84 24.84 17.94
CA ILE A 296 33.27 25.11 18.18
C ILE A 296 33.91 25.87 17.00
N GLN A 297 33.53 25.58 15.76
CA GLN A 297 34.03 26.24 14.56
C GLN A 297 33.77 27.76 14.55
N LYS A 298 32.72 28.21 15.23
CA LYS A 298 32.40 29.64 15.43
C LYS A 298 33.29 30.33 16.46
N LYS A 299 34.08 29.55 17.23
CA LYS A 299 35.04 30.14 18.19
C LYS A 299 36.31 30.55 17.46
N SER A 300 36.82 31.72 17.83
CA SER A 300 38.01 32.31 17.23
C SER A 300 39.26 31.45 17.37
N LYS A 301 40.12 31.45 16.37
CA LYS A 301 41.43 30.78 16.34
C LYS A 301 41.41 29.33 16.80
N THR A 302 40.50 28.52 16.23
CA THR A 302 40.34 27.13 16.66
C THR A 302 40.44 26.17 15.46
N VAL A 303 41.23 25.12 15.64
CA VAL A 303 41.33 23.95 14.76
C VAL A 303 40.80 22.72 15.50
N GLN A 304 40.01 21.92 14.82
CA GLN A 304 39.41 20.72 15.35
C GLN A 304 39.80 19.51 14.48
N ILE A 305 40.28 18.46 15.07
CA ILE A 305 40.64 17.17 14.41
C ILE A 305 39.97 16.04 15.19
N TYR A 306 39.01 15.41 14.56
CA TYR A 306 38.24 14.32 15.15
C TYR A 306 38.41 13.02 14.36
N GLY A 307 38.70 11.94 15.07
CA GLY A 307 38.57 10.58 14.55
C GLY A 307 37.29 9.93 15.05
N ILE A 308 36.45 9.46 14.15
CA ILE A 308 35.17 8.80 14.46
C ILE A 308 35.24 7.36 13.94
N PRO A 309 35.55 6.38 14.81
CA PRO A 309 35.62 4.97 14.40
C PRO A 309 34.22 4.41 14.14
N ASN A 310 34.11 3.59 13.08
CA ASN A 310 32.90 2.84 12.73
C ASN A 310 33.29 1.44 12.26
N GLY A 311 33.29 0.49 13.18
CA GLY A 311 33.73 -0.88 12.91
C GLY A 311 35.22 -0.93 12.53
N ASN A 312 35.54 -1.45 11.34
CA ASN A 312 36.90 -1.54 10.78
C ASN A 312 37.35 -0.26 10.03
N GLU A 313 36.45 0.67 9.87
CA GLU A 313 36.70 1.95 9.22
C GLU A 313 36.66 3.10 10.23
N ALA A 314 37.11 4.27 9.82
CA ALA A 314 37.00 5.51 10.59
C ALA A 314 36.85 6.70 9.66
N GLN A 315 36.15 7.72 10.14
CA GLN A 315 36.07 9.01 9.49
C GLN A 315 36.92 10.01 10.24
N ILE A 316 37.77 10.73 9.54
CA ILE A 316 38.53 11.82 10.09
C ILE A 316 37.89 13.11 9.63
N HIS A 317 37.48 13.96 10.57
CA HIS A 317 36.95 15.30 10.29
C HIS A 317 37.95 16.35 10.80
N VAL A 318 38.32 17.25 9.92
CA VAL A 318 39.16 18.39 10.26
C VAL A 318 38.41 19.69 9.94
N LEU A 319 38.25 20.55 10.95
CA LEU A 319 37.55 21.81 10.82
C LEU A 319 38.42 22.95 11.35
N ARG A 320 38.23 24.13 10.83
CA ARG A 320 38.87 25.35 11.35
C ARG A 320 37.90 26.53 11.44
N SER A 321 38.17 27.46 12.35
CA SER A 321 37.49 28.76 12.34
C SER A 321 37.94 29.63 11.16
N ALA A 322 37.11 30.61 10.82
CA ALA A 322 37.35 31.45 9.63
C ALA A 322 38.65 32.25 9.69
N ASP A 323 39.10 32.57 10.89
CA ASP A 323 40.28 33.39 11.19
C ASP A 323 41.62 32.62 11.28
N VAL A 324 41.61 31.31 11.03
CA VAL A 324 42.85 30.52 10.89
C VAL A 324 43.21 30.48 9.40
N PRO A 325 44.40 30.98 8.99
CA PRO A 325 44.75 31.20 7.59
C PRO A 325 45.31 29.94 6.92
N VAL A 326 44.53 28.83 6.88
CA VAL A 326 44.96 27.54 6.32
C VAL A 326 43.87 26.99 5.41
N ASP A 327 44.21 26.52 4.21
CA ASP A 327 43.29 25.79 3.33
C ASP A 327 43.33 24.30 3.67
N LEU A 328 42.27 23.81 4.33
CA LEU A 328 42.19 22.39 4.72
C LEU A 328 42.02 21.47 3.50
N LYS A 329 41.44 21.97 2.40
CA LYS A 329 41.27 21.15 1.20
C LYS A 329 42.60 20.85 0.53
N GLU A 330 43.48 21.86 0.43
CA GLU A 330 44.83 21.68 -0.09
C GLU A 330 45.62 20.66 0.75
N ILE A 331 45.55 20.76 2.09
CA ILE A 331 46.22 19.81 3.00
C ILE A 331 45.65 18.40 2.83
N MET A 332 44.32 18.26 2.77
CA MET A 332 43.67 16.99 2.57
C MET A 332 44.11 16.31 1.26
N ASP A 333 44.14 17.05 0.16
CA ASP A 333 44.52 16.53 -1.16
C ASP A 333 45.94 15.98 -1.18
N HIS A 334 46.82 16.52 -0.36
CA HIS A 334 48.20 16.02 -0.17
C HIS A 334 48.29 14.81 0.78
N LEU A 335 47.46 14.76 1.82
CA LEU A 335 47.55 13.76 2.88
C LEU A 335 46.62 12.55 2.74
N LYS A 336 45.58 12.67 1.94
CA LYS A 336 44.58 11.58 1.81
C LYS A 336 45.15 10.31 1.17
N GLY A 337 46.29 10.38 0.48
CA GLY A 337 46.86 9.22 -0.20
C GLY A 337 45.90 8.62 -1.23
N GLY A 338 45.58 7.35 -1.11
CA GLY A 338 44.56 6.67 -1.93
C GLY A 338 43.17 6.65 -1.31
N HIS A 339 42.93 7.38 -0.19
CA HIS A 339 41.67 7.37 0.55
C HIS A 339 40.65 8.35 -0.01
N GLU A 340 39.36 8.03 0.13
CA GLU A 340 38.28 8.93 -0.22
C GLU A 340 38.21 10.10 0.74
N GLY A 341 38.22 11.31 0.20
CA GLY A 341 38.10 12.55 0.97
C GLY A 341 37.26 13.58 0.26
N SER A 342 36.53 14.38 1.03
CA SER A 342 35.68 15.47 0.55
C SER A 342 35.72 16.66 1.48
N GLY A 343 35.34 17.84 0.99
CA GLY A 343 35.24 19.01 1.80
C GLY A 343 35.63 20.30 1.08
N ASN A 344 35.89 21.36 1.86
CA ASN A 344 36.27 22.70 1.41
C ASN A 344 37.39 23.27 2.28
N MET A 345 37.75 24.51 2.07
CA MET A 345 38.81 25.16 2.82
C MET A 345 38.61 25.28 4.35
N TYR A 346 37.37 25.05 4.85
CA TYR A 346 37.01 25.17 6.28
C TYR A 346 36.73 23.87 6.97
N HIS A 347 36.32 22.86 6.22
CA HIS A 347 35.97 21.54 6.72
C HIS A 347 36.29 20.48 5.67
N VAL A 348 37.04 19.46 6.06
CA VAL A 348 37.35 18.30 5.27
C VAL A 348 37.06 17.02 6.04
N GLN A 349 36.71 15.98 5.29
CA GLN A 349 36.45 14.64 5.79
C GLN A 349 37.22 13.63 4.94
N VAL A 350 37.83 12.64 5.62
CA VAL A 350 38.55 11.53 4.96
C VAL A 350 38.11 10.20 5.57
N ASN A 351 37.76 9.24 4.72
CA ASN A 351 37.43 7.88 5.14
C ASN A 351 38.70 7.01 5.09
N VAL A 352 39.03 6.34 6.20
CA VAL A 352 40.27 5.56 6.33
C VAL A 352 40.02 4.25 7.07
N PRO A 353 40.86 3.21 6.89
CA PRO A 353 40.86 2.07 7.78
C PRO A 353 41.14 2.52 9.22
N ARG A 354 40.47 1.92 10.21
CA ARG A 354 40.61 2.27 11.64
C ARG A 354 42.06 2.27 12.10
N THR A 355 42.88 1.37 11.57
CA THR A 355 44.31 1.26 11.90
C THR A 355 45.12 2.47 11.43
N GLN A 356 44.67 3.19 10.44
CA GLN A 356 45.33 4.37 9.87
C GLN A 356 44.77 5.70 10.40
N MET A 357 43.72 5.66 11.22
CA MET A 357 43.07 6.85 11.74
C MET A 357 44.04 7.77 12.50
N SER A 358 44.73 7.25 13.52
CA SER A 358 45.63 8.04 14.35
C SER A 358 46.84 8.60 13.59
N PRO A 359 47.55 7.83 12.75
CA PRO A 359 48.64 8.37 11.92
C PRO A 359 48.21 9.49 10.98
N ILE A 360 47.02 9.39 10.34
CA ILE A 360 46.54 10.40 9.41
C ILE A 360 46.07 11.63 10.19
N MET A 361 45.40 11.50 11.33
CA MET A 361 45.03 12.62 12.20
C MET A 361 46.28 13.41 12.63
N GLU A 362 47.36 12.71 13.01
CA GLU A 362 48.65 13.33 13.41
C GLU A 362 49.28 14.08 12.20
N SER A 363 49.25 13.49 11.02
CA SER A 363 49.72 14.12 9.79
C SER A 363 48.99 15.42 9.50
N PHE A 364 47.67 15.47 9.68
CA PHE A 364 46.88 16.71 9.58
C PHE A 364 47.34 17.76 10.60
N LEU A 365 47.52 17.35 11.87
CA LEU A 365 47.94 18.25 12.92
C LEU A 365 49.29 18.90 12.57
N ILE A 366 50.30 18.11 12.18
CA ILE A 366 51.64 18.58 11.82
C ILE A 366 51.59 19.49 10.59
N ALA A 367 50.84 19.11 9.56
CA ALA A 367 50.72 19.91 8.33
C ALA A 367 50.08 21.28 8.60
N ILE A 368 49.02 21.32 9.43
CA ILE A 368 48.36 22.58 9.79
C ILE A 368 49.29 23.45 10.62
N GLN A 369 50.02 22.91 11.60
CA GLN A 369 50.98 23.66 12.42
C GLN A 369 52.08 24.27 11.57
N LYS A 370 52.65 23.51 10.60
CA LYS A 370 53.68 24.03 9.67
C LYS A 370 53.20 25.18 8.76
N LYS A 371 51.91 25.27 8.46
CA LYS A 371 51.32 26.34 7.64
C LYS A 371 50.99 27.59 8.48
N ILE A 372 50.94 27.48 9.81
CA ILE A 372 50.64 28.58 10.73
C ILE A 372 51.93 29.22 11.26
N LEU A 373 53.00 28.43 11.42
CA LEU A 373 54.37 28.89 11.73
C LEU A 373 55.00 29.59 10.53
#